data_a3fcd77f434e0003b58505e0025917d3
#
_entry.id   a3fcd77f434e0003b58505e0025917d3
#
_cell.length_a   1.000
_cell.length_b   1.000
_cell.length_c   1.000
_cell.angle_alpha   90.00
_cell.angle_beta   90.00
_cell.angle_gamma   90.00
#
_symmetry.space_group_name_H-M   'P 1'
#
loop_
_entity.id
_entity.type
_entity.pdbx_description
1 polymer ?
#
loop_
_entity_poly.entity_id
_entity_poly.type
_entity_poly.pdbx_seq_one_letter_code
_entity_poly.pdbx_strand_id
1 'polypeptide(L)'
;MNTKILPYRLFVLTLIALFAATACQPKGTATEQAATDSAPSTSSGTGSSNPAAINKDLFLDPAITQDKDSLLISQYLYEGLVVLDGNGQPQPGIAESWVISDDQLDYIFSLRPGITFSDGTPITPDIVADNFNRWFDPKNALHKDGDYTAWENIFLGFLGEKDSTDRAKSTVDGIQKVDSNTVLLHLNRPVPETLTYLANPAFAILNTTAIAAGNYWTKESEISSSGPYIVSTWDDNGLALDPNPNYWGKIPTDGLKFTWR
;
A
#
# COMPACT_ATOMS: atom_id res chain seq x y z
N MET A 1 30.21 -14.88 -29.02
CA MET A 1 30.63 -14.96 -27.62
C MET A 1 29.38 -15.19 -26.79
N ASN A 2 29.21 -16.43 -26.27
CA ASN A 2 27.99 -16.85 -25.57
C ASN A 2 28.09 -16.48 -24.09
N THR A 3 27.38 -15.46 -23.67
CA THR A 3 27.18 -15.17 -22.26
C THR A 3 26.06 -16.07 -21.71
N LYS A 4 26.44 -16.97 -20.83
CA LYS A 4 25.53 -17.88 -20.12
C LYS A 4 24.74 -17.08 -19.09
N ILE A 5 23.47 -16.90 -19.32
CA ILE A 5 22.51 -16.44 -18.33
C ILE A 5 22.28 -17.62 -17.36
N LEU A 6 22.77 -17.49 -16.15
CA LEU A 6 22.57 -18.46 -15.06
C LEU A 6 21.13 -18.31 -14.54
N PRO A 7 20.32 -19.38 -14.48
CA PRO A 7 18.92 -19.25 -14.08
C PRO A 7 18.81 -19.08 -12.56
N TYR A 8 18.46 -17.90 -12.13
CA TYR A 8 18.15 -17.49 -10.75
C TYR A 8 16.96 -18.27 -10.12
N ARG A 9 16.32 -19.15 -10.89
CA ARG A 9 15.12 -19.90 -10.48
C ARG A 9 15.34 -21.05 -9.49
N LEU A 10 16.59 -21.39 -9.14
CA LEU A 10 16.86 -22.62 -8.34
C LEU A 10 17.14 -22.35 -6.85
N PHE A 11 17.32 -21.09 -6.44
CA PHE A 11 17.71 -20.80 -5.04
C PHE A 11 16.51 -20.58 -4.08
N VAL A 12 15.36 -20.17 -4.60
CA VAL A 12 14.17 -19.87 -3.77
C VAL A 12 13.44 -21.15 -3.31
N LEU A 13 13.54 -22.24 -4.06
CA LEU A 13 12.86 -23.51 -3.72
C LEU A 13 13.55 -24.35 -2.63
N THR A 14 14.81 -24.06 -2.29
CA THR A 14 15.55 -24.82 -1.27
C THR A 14 15.37 -24.29 0.16
N LEU A 15 14.91 -23.04 0.33
CA LEU A 15 14.72 -22.46 1.67
C LEU A 15 13.40 -22.87 2.34
N ILE A 16 12.39 -23.24 1.57
CA ILE A 16 11.05 -23.64 2.09
C ILE A 16 11.04 -25.10 2.59
N ALA A 17 12.00 -25.95 2.17
CA ALA A 17 12.01 -27.37 2.52
C ALA A 17 12.72 -27.71 3.85
N LEU A 18 13.32 -26.75 4.56
CA LEU A 18 14.16 -27.04 5.75
C LEU A 18 13.49 -26.79 7.11
N PHE A 19 12.19 -26.40 7.15
CA PHE A 19 11.50 -26.15 8.43
C PHE A 19 10.59 -27.28 8.95
N ALA A 20 10.66 -28.47 8.39
CA ALA A 20 9.84 -29.59 8.83
C ALA A 20 10.68 -30.77 9.34
N ALA A 21 11.51 -30.60 10.38
CA ALA A 21 11.92 -31.70 11.29
C ALA A 21 12.94 -31.20 12.33
N THR A 22 12.49 -30.75 13.50
CA THR A 22 13.12 -31.19 14.77
C THR A 22 12.22 -30.80 15.93
N ALA A 23 11.44 -31.73 16.39
CA ALA A 23 10.79 -31.69 17.69
C ALA A 23 11.81 -32.05 18.77
N CYS A 24 12.13 -31.09 19.64
CA CYS A 24 12.60 -31.37 21.00
C CYS A 24 12.23 -30.16 21.88
N GLN A 25 11.26 -30.37 22.78
CA GLN A 25 10.89 -29.41 23.82
C GLN A 25 11.92 -29.35 24.96
N PRO A 26 12.01 -28.19 25.62
CA PRO A 26 11.73 -28.18 27.04
C PRO A 26 10.67 -27.15 27.44
N LYS A 27 9.90 -27.51 28.45
CA LYS A 27 8.87 -26.73 29.14
C LYS A 27 9.38 -25.35 29.57
N GLY A 28 8.81 -24.32 28.99
CA GLY A 28 8.85 -22.96 29.50
C GLY A 28 7.45 -22.38 29.30
N THR A 29 6.84 -21.93 30.39
CA THR A 29 5.52 -21.29 30.47
C THR A 29 5.49 -20.07 29.50
N ALA A 30 4.90 -20.27 28.34
CA ALA A 30 4.58 -19.15 27.45
C ALA A 30 3.23 -18.58 27.90
N THR A 31 3.26 -17.37 28.37
CA THR A 31 2.06 -16.53 28.52
C THR A 31 1.52 -16.28 27.12
N GLU A 32 0.37 -16.86 26.86
CA GLU A 32 -0.42 -16.63 25.64
C GLU A 32 -0.90 -15.18 25.66
N GLN A 33 -0.21 -14.31 24.93
CA GLN A 33 -0.64 -12.95 24.73
C GLN A 33 -1.59 -12.97 23.52
N ALA A 34 -2.87 -13.01 23.82
CA ALA A 34 -3.93 -12.84 22.85
C ALA A 34 -3.66 -11.54 22.06
N ALA A 35 -3.54 -11.67 20.75
CA ALA A 35 -3.55 -10.52 19.85
C ALA A 35 -4.90 -9.80 20.02
N THR A 36 -4.88 -8.68 20.73
CA THR A 36 -6.02 -7.78 20.74
C THR A 36 -6.08 -7.10 19.38
N ASP A 37 -7.17 -7.32 18.68
CA ASP A 37 -7.61 -6.62 17.48
C ASP A 37 -7.59 -5.09 17.74
N SER A 38 -6.48 -4.45 17.43
CA SER A 38 -6.35 -3.00 17.47
C SER A 38 -6.37 -2.50 16.04
N ALA A 39 -7.58 -2.27 15.54
CA ALA A 39 -7.76 -1.42 14.37
C ALA A 39 -7.10 -0.05 14.63
N PRO A 40 -6.52 0.61 13.60
CA PRO A 40 -5.96 1.94 13.75
C PRO A 40 -7.03 2.86 14.33
N SER A 41 -6.77 3.41 15.50
CA SER A 41 -7.65 4.37 16.12
C SER A 41 -7.52 5.70 15.38
N THR A 42 -8.37 5.90 14.38
CA THR A 42 -8.75 7.25 13.98
C THR A 42 -9.34 7.90 15.24
N SER A 43 -8.73 8.97 15.71
CA SER A 43 -9.20 9.74 16.86
C SER A 43 -10.66 10.12 16.64
N SER A 44 -11.56 9.42 17.33
CA SER A 44 -12.99 9.77 17.40
C SER A 44 -13.12 11.04 18.22
N GLY A 45 -12.99 12.18 17.55
CA GLY A 45 -13.47 13.44 18.08
C GLY A 45 -14.99 13.44 18.04
N THR A 46 -15.64 13.08 19.16
CA THR A 46 -17.04 13.42 19.41
C THR A 46 -17.15 14.93 19.62
N GLY A 47 -17.33 15.66 18.54
CA GLY A 47 -17.62 17.08 18.55
C GLY A 47 -18.65 17.37 17.48
N SER A 48 -19.70 18.11 17.80
CA SER A 48 -20.65 18.71 16.86
C SER A 48 -19.88 19.35 15.71
N SER A 49 -19.76 18.65 14.60
CA SER A 49 -18.86 19.00 13.52
C SER A 49 -19.60 19.82 12.48
N ASN A 50 -19.29 21.11 12.42
CA ASN A 50 -19.30 21.74 11.11
C ASN A 50 -18.43 20.88 10.18
N PRO A 51 -18.92 20.54 8.98
CA PRO A 51 -18.10 19.81 8.01
C PRO A 51 -16.75 20.51 7.82
N ALA A 52 -15.67 19.74 7.76
CA ALA A 52 -14.36 20.31 7.48
C ALA A 52 -14.37 20.98 6.10
N ALA A 53 -13.85 22.19 5.99
CA ALA A 53 -13.76 22.91 4.72
C ALA A 53 -12.48 22.49 3.99
N ILE A 54 -12.64 21.95 2.77
CA ILE A 54 -11.53 21.46 1.92
C ILE A 54 -11.56 22.15 0.55
N ASN A 55 -10.46 22.02 -0.19
CA ASN A 55 -10.38 22.49 -1.57
C ASN A 55 -11.37 21.72 -2.48
N LYS A 56 -11.99 22.43 -3.43
CA LYS A 56 -12.92 21.82 -4.39
C LYS A 56 -12.20 20.98 -5.46
N ASP A 57 -11.01 21.41 -5.85
CA ASP A 57 -10.23 20.77 -6.91
C ASP A 57 -9.41 19.62 -6.34
N LEU A 58 -10.09 18.52 -6.04
CA LEU A 58 -9.44 17.31 -5.53
C LEU A 58 -8.87 16.45 -6.67
N PHE A 59 -7.71 15.85 -6.39
CA PHE A 59 -7.08 14.87 -7.24
C PHE A 59 -6.71 13.64 -6.38
N LEU A 60 -7.50 12.56 -6.52
CA LEU A 60 -7.50 11.44 -5.58
C LEU A 60 -6.54 10.30 -5.96
N ASP A 61 -5.39 10.62 -6.55
CA ASP A 61 -4.26 9.70 -6.64
C ASP A 61 -3.15 10.16 -5.68
N PRO A 62 -3.02 9.52 -4.50
CA PRO A 62 -2.10 9.96 -3.47
C PRO A 62 -0.62 9.80 -3.85
N ALA A 63 -0.30 8.98 -4.87
CA ALA A 63 1.08 8.78 -5.31
C ALA A 63 1.64 10.03 -6.05
N ILE A 64 0.77 10.82 -6.66
CA ILE A 64 1.18 11.94 -7.52
C ILE A 64 0.61 13.30 -7.09
N THR A 65 -0.35 13.34 -6.16
CA THR A 65 -0.85 14.60 -5.61
C THR A 65 0.05 15.14 -4.50
N GLN A 66 0.21 16.47 -4.46
CA GLN A 66 0.84 17.19 -3.36
C GLN A 66 -0.18 18.04 -2.59
N ASP A 67 -1.45 18.07 -3.05
CA ASP A 67 -2.50 18.81 -2.39
C ASP A 67 -2.91 18.13 -1.07
N LYS A 68 -2.91 18.90 0.02
CA LYS A 68 -3.15 18.38 1.38
C LYS A 68 -4.56 17.83 1.56
N ASP A 69 -5.56 18.45 0.91
CA ASP A 69 -6.95 18.00 1.03
C ASP A 69 -7.18 16.73 0.22
N SER A 70 -6.58 16.64 -0.96
CA SER A 70 -6.57 15.41 -1.77
C SER A 70 -5.90 14.26 -1.03
N LEU A 71 -4.75 14.50 -0.38
CA LEU A 71 -4.08 13.50 0.47
C LEU A 71 -4.94 13.11 1.68
N LEU A 72 -5.59 14.08 2.34
CA LEU A 72 -6.50 13.83 3.46
C LEU A 72 -7.65 12.91 3.05
N ILE A 73 -8.31 13.22 1.93
CA ILE A 73 -9.43 12.40 1.44
C ILE A 73 -8.94 11.01 1.01
N SER A 74 -7.79 10.94 0.35
CA SER A 74 -7.20 9.67 -0.07
C SER A 74 -6.92 8.71 1.11
N GLN A 75 -6.57 9.23 2.30
CA GLN A 75 -6.36 8.40 3.51
C GLN A 75 -7.64 7.72 4.03
N TYR A 76 -8.81 8.27 3.73
CA TYR A 76 -10.09 7.61 4.05
C TYR A 76 -10.48 6.57 3.00
N LEU A 77 -10.10 6.80 1.75
CA LEU A 77 -10.50 5.96 0.61
C LEU A 77 -9.57 4.78 0.36
N TYR A 78 -8.28 4.92 0.68
CA TYR A 78 -7.30 3.91 0.28
C TYR A 78 -6.43 3.47 1.45
N GLU A 79 -5.95 2.25 1.35
CA GLU A 79 -5.07 1.62 2.33
C GLU A 79 -3.81 1.05 1.68
N GLY A 80 -2.69 1.08 2.41
CA GLY A 80 -1.42 0.49 2.00
C GLY A 80 -1.25 -0.96 2.44
N LEU A 81 -0.14 -1.58 2.06
CA LEU A 81 0.26 -2.88 2.60
C LEU A 81 0.43 -2.83 4.11
N VAL A 82 0.97 -1.72 4.59
CA VAL A 82 1.28 -1.43 6.00
C VAL A 82 0.59 -0.13 6.38
N VAL A 83 0.14 -0.03 7.61
CA VAL A 83 -0.38 1.19 8.23
C VAL A 83 0.43 1.52 9.49
N LEU A 84 0.30 2.71 10.06
CA LEU A 84 0.92 3.06 11.34
C LEU A 84 -0.14 3.11 12.45
N ASP A 85 0.21 2.60 13.61
CA ASP A 85 -0.60 2.82 14.82
C ASP A 85 -0.43 4.24 15.38
N GLY A 86 -1.14 4.55 16.47
CA GLY A 86 -1.07 5.86 17.14
C GLY A 86 0.30 6.22 17.72
N ASN A 87 1.24 5.28 17.77
CA ASN A 87 2.62 5.47 18.22
C ASN A 87 3.61 5.53 17.03
N GLY A 88 3.11 5.46 15.80
CA GLY A 88 3.94 5.45 14.59
C GLY A 88 4.60 4.10 14.31
N GLN A 89 4.10 3.01 14.89
CA GLN A 89 4.64 1.67 14.65
C GLN A 89 3.92 0.99 13.48
N PRO A 90 4.65 0.31 12.57
CA PRO A 90 4.08 -0.44 11.47
C PRO A 90 3.12 -1.54 11.96
N GLN A 91 1.93 -1.57 11.37
CA GLN A 91 0.87 -2.53 11.63
C GLN A 91 0.37 -3.13 10.31
N PRO A 92 -0.22 -4.34 10.34
CA PRO A 92 -0.86 -4.94 9.19
C PRO A 92 -1.98 -4.08 8.61
N GLY A 93 -1.85 -3.77 7.30
CA GLY A 93 -2.89 -3.18 6.47
C GLY A 93 -3.47 -4.23 5.52
N ILE A 94 -3.37 -4.01 4.20
CA ILE A 94 -3.73 -4.99 3.15
C ILE A 94 -2.90 -6.28 3.31
N ALA A 95 -1.61 -6.17 3.69
CA ALA A 95 -0.86 -7.32 4.15
C ALA A 95 -1.26 -7.70 5.56
N GLU A 96 -1.58 -8.98 5.80
CA GLU A 96 -1.85 -9.49 7.16
C GLU A 96 -0.57 -9.76 7.95
N SER A 97 0.54 -9.98 7.25
CA SER A 97 1.85 -10.23 7.87
C SER A 97 2.98 -10.02 6.86
N TRP A 98 4.20 -9.96 7.37
CA TRP A 98 5.42 -9.92 6.54
C TRP A 98 6.59 -10.63 7.20
N VAL A 99 7.54 -11.03 6.38
CA VAL A 99 8.86 -11.57 6.79
C VAL A 99 9.93 -10.71 6.14
N ILE A 100 10.97 -10.39 6.90
CA ILE A 100 12.13 -9.64 6.42
C ILE A 100 13.34 -10.58 6.46
N SER A 101 14.13 -10.63 5.39
CA SER A 101 15.37 -11.40 5.36
C SER A 101 16.42 -10.86 6.33
N ASP A 102 17.36 -11.68 6.75
CA ASP A 102 18.41 -11.31 7.71
C ASP A 102 19.28 -10.13 7.21
N ASP A 103 19.46 -10.02 5.90
CA ASP A 103 20.19 -8.92 5.25
C ASP A 103 19.33 -7.68 5.00
N GLN A 104 18.03 -7.73 5.34
CA GLN A 104 17.03 -6.67 5.18
C GLN A 104 16.85 -6.22 3.71
N LEU A 105 17.07 -7.12 2.75
CA LEU A 105 16.85 -6.82 1.35
C LEU A 105 15.51 -7.32 0.84
N ASP A 106 15.00 -8.43 1.39
CA ASP A 106 13.74 -9.03 0.98
C ASP A 106 12.63 -8.77 2.01
N TYR A 107 11.54 -8.15 1.55
CA TYR A 107 10.31 -7.96 2.31
C TYR A 107 9.21 -8.78 1.66
N ILE A 108 8.83 -9.88 2.32
CA ILE A 108 7.82 -10.82 1.82
C ILE A 108 6.51 -10.53 2.54
N PHE A 109 5.52 -10.01 1.81
CA PHE A 109 4.20 -9.66 2.36
C PHE A 109 3.19 -10.75 2.02
N SER A 110 2.49 -11.28 3.03
CA SER A 110 1.32 -12.12 2.85
C SER A 110 0.07 -11.23 2.84
N LEU A 111 -0.67 -11.23 1.74
CA LEU A 111 -1.90 -10.46 1.61
C LEU A 111 -3.05 -11.16 2.35
N ARG A 112 -3.98 -10.38 2.91
CA ARG A 112 -5.21 -10.92 3.49
C ARG A 112 -6.01 -11.67 2.44
N PRO A 113 -6.48 -12.90 2.72
CA PRO A 113 -7.25 -13.65 1.75
C PRO A 113 -8.64 -13.03 1.54
N GLY A 114 -9.10 -13.01 0.29
CA GLY A 114 -10.47 -12.64 -0.06
C GLY A 114 -10.83 -11.16 0.08
N ILE A 115 -9.84 -10.27 0.29
CA ILE A 115 -10.09 -8.82 0.33
C ILE A 115 -10.39 -8.28 -1.06
N THR A 116 -11.27 -7.27 -1.09
CA THR A 116 -11.70 -6.62 -2.33
C THR A 116 -11.69 -5.11 -2.18
N PHE A 117 -11.65 -4.44 -3.30
CA PHE A 117 -12.06 -3.05 -3.38
C PHE A 117 -13.56 -2.89 -3.16
N SER A 118 -14.02 -1.66 -3.00
CA SER A 118 -15.43 -1.35 -2.77
C SER A 118 -16.36 -1.78 -3.91
N ASP A 119 -15.85 -1.88 -5.13
CA ASP A 119 -16.56 -2.37 -6.32
C ASP A 119 -16.60 -3.91 -6.43
N GLY A 120 -16.01 -4.62 -5.46
CA GLY A 120 -15.90 -6.07 -5.44
C GLY A 120 -14.71 -6.65 -6.21
N THR A 121 -13.90 -5.83 -6.87
CA THR A 121 -12.67 -6.29 -7.55
C THR A 121 -11.69 -6.85 -6.50
N PRO A 122 -11.17 -8.09 -6.65
CA PRO A 122 -10.21 -8.65 -5.71
C PRO A 122 -8.91 -7.86 -5.64
N ILE A 123 -8.38 -7.65 -4.43
CA ILE A 123 -7.02 -7.12 -4.23
C ILE A 123 -6.06 -8.30 -4.27
N THR A 124 -5.28 -8.39 -5.34
CA THR A 124 -4.39 -9.52 -5.64
C THR A 124 -2.92 -9.11 -5.61
N PRO A 125 -1.98 -10.08 -5.50
CA PRO A 125 -0.56 -9.80 -5.65
C PRO A 125 -0.19 -9.11 -6.97
N ASP A 126 -0.91 -9.38 -8.06
CA ASP A 126 -0.70 -8.72 -9.35
C ASP A 126 -1.06 -7.22 -9.26
N ILE A 127 -2.21 -6.88 -8.66
CA ILE A 127 -2.61 -5.48 -8.45
C ILE A 127 -1.62 -4.74 -7.54
N VAL A 128 -1.13 -5.38 -6.48
CA VAL A 128 -0.10 -4.79 -5.61
C VAL A 128 1.18 -4.54 -6.41
N ALA A 129 1.66 -5.53 -7.14
CA ALA A 129 2.86 -5.39 -7.97
C ALA A 129 2.69 -4.28 -9.04
N ASP A 130 1.52 -4.17 -9.66
CA ASP A 130 1.21 -3.12 -10.64
C ASP A 130 1.26 -1.72 -10.02
N ASN A 131 0.77 -1.54 -8.76
CA ASN A 131 0.89 -0.28 -8.06
C ASN A 131 2.35 0.10 -7.83
N PHE A 132 3.17 -0.81 -7.33
CA PHE A 132 4.60 -0.55 -7.15
C PHE A 132 5.31 -0.28 -8.48
N ASN A 133 5.04 -1.08 -9.50
CA ASN A 133 5.66 -0.90 -10.82
C ASN A 133 5.29 0.45 -11.44
N ARG A 134 4.06 0.95 -11.25
CA ARG A 134 3.71 2.28 -11.73
C ARG A 134 4.43 3.42 -10.98
N TRP A 135 4.77 3.21 -9.71
CA TRP A 135 5.56 4.19 -8.93
C TRP A 135 7.04 4.15 -9.30
N PHE A 136 7.57 2.95 -9.56
CA PHE A 136 8.99 2.65 -9.70
C PHE A 136 9.51 2.76 -11.14
N ASP A 137 8.73 2.30 -12.13
CA ASP A 137 9.17 2.22 -13.53
C ASP A 137 8.53 3.35 -14.37
N PRO A 138 9.30 4.38 -14.79
CA PRO A 138 8.80 5.45 -15.65
C PRO A 138 8.30 4.98 -17.02
N LYS A 139 8.60 3.74 -17.43
CA LYS A 139 8.12 3.14 -18.67
C LYS A 139 6.85 2.33 -18.51
N ASN A 140 6.39 2.12 -17.26
CA ASN A 140 5.14 1.44 -17.01
C ASN A 140 3.96 2.24 -17.57
N ALA A 141 3.04 1.58 -18.25
CA ALA A 141 1.90 2.24 -18.89
C ALA A 141 0.98 2.97 -17.88
N LEU A 142 0.98 2.56 -16.61
CA LEU A 142 0.22 3.18 -15.52
C LEU A 142 0.98 4.32 -14.83
N HIS A 143 2.27 4.51 -15.11
CA HIS A 143 3.07 5.63 -14.58
C HIS A 143 2.55 6.97 -15.15
N LYS A 144 2.22 6.99 -16.44
CA LYS A 144 1.74 8.20 -17.14
C LYS A 144 2.70 9.38 -16.90
N ASP A 145 2.17 10.60 -16.91
CA ASP A 145 2.94 11.83 -16.68
C ASP A 145 2.85 12.28 -15.20
N GLY A 146 2.74 11.35 -14.28
CA GLY A 146 2.61 11.64 -12.84
C GLY A 146 3.92 12.12 -12.21
N ASP A 147 3.80 13.01 -11.23
CA ASP A 147 4.93 13.45 -10.39
C ASP A 147 4.97 12.60 -9.11
N TYR A 148 5.79 11.56 -9.11
CA TYR A 148 5.94 10.64 -7.99
C TYR A 148 6.96 11.13 -6.95
N THR A 149 6.85 12.38 -6.53
CA THR A 149 7.77 13.03 -5.57
C THR A 149 7.95 12.23 -4.29
N ALA A 150 6.89 11.62 -3.75
CA ALA A 150 6.99 10.79 -2.54
C ALA A 150 7.89 9.56 -2.77
N TRP A 151 7.75 8.90 -3.92
CA TRP A 151 8.61 7.78 -4.30
C TRP A 151 10.07 8.21 -4.43
N GLU A 152 10.33 9.25 -5.20
CA GLU A 152 11.68 9.77 -5.45
C GLU A 152 12.39 10.17 -4.14
N ASN A 153 11.70 10.88 -3.24
CA ASN A 153 12.26 11.31 -1.97
C ASN A 153 12.55 10.16 -1.01
N ILE A 154 11.72 9.11 -1.02
CA ILE A 154 11.82 7.99 -0.07
C ILE A 154 12.75 6.91 -0.62
N PHE A 155 12.56 6.51 -1.87
CA PHE A 155 13.32 5.43 -2.49
C PHE A 155 14.43 5.90 -3.43
N LEU A 156 14.69 7.22 -3.49
CA LEU A 156 15.86 7.90 -4.07
C LEU A 156 15.97 7.86 -5.61
N GLY A 157 14.97 7.34 -6.32
CA GLY A 157 14.98 7.33 -7.78
C GLY A 157 14.14 6.20 -8.40
N PHE A 158 14.17 6.14 -9.71
CA PHE A 158 13.34 5.24 -10.52
C PHE A 158 14.16 4.10 -11.15
N LEU A 159 13.46 3.12 -11.72
CA LEU A 159 14.08 2.00 -12.42
C LEU A 159 15.01 2.50 -13.54
N GLY A 160 16.26 2.01 -13.50
CA GLY A 160 17.28 2.31 -14.48
C GLY A 160 18.05 3.61 -14.24
N GLU A 161 17.66 4.44 -13.27
CA GLU A 161 18.44 5.60 -12.89
C GLU A 161 19.72 5.21 -12.14
N LYS A 162 20.80 5.93 -12.44
CA LYS A 162 22.12 5.68 -11.84
C LYS A 162 22.72 6.95 -11.26
N ASP A 163 23.50 6.74 -10.22
CA ASP A 163 24.33 7.80 -9.63
C ASP A 163 25.62 8.05 -10.45
N SER A 164 26.44 8.99 -10.01
CA SER A 164 27.71 9.34 -10.68
C SER A 164 28.75 8.20 -10.65
N THR A 165 28.51 7.13 -9.91
CA THR A 165 29.39 5.95 -9.82
C THR A 165 28.80 4.72 -10.53
N ASP A 166 27.78 4.91 -11.39
CA ASP A 166 27.09 3.87 -12.16
C ASP A 166 26.29 2.86 -11.30
N ARG A 167 25.95 3.23 -10.04
CA ARG A 167 25.10 2.41 -9.18
C ARG A 167 23.64 2.86 -9.28
N ALA A 168 22.70 1.94 -9.07
CA ALA A 168 21.27 2.27 -9.01
C ALA A 168 21.01 3.34 -7.95
N LYS A 169 20.32 4.43 -8.33
CA LYS A 169 19.88 5.45 -7.38
C LYS A 169 18.80 4.89 -6.47
N SER A 170 17.76 4.26 -7.03
CA SER A 170 16.69 3.68 -6.25
C SER A 170 17.20 2.67 -5.24
N THR A 171 16.61 2.68 -4.05
CA THR A 171 16.82 1.63 -3.05
C THR A 171 16.00 0.38 -3.36
N VAL A 172 14.92 0.50 -4.11
CA VAL A 172 14.10 -0.61 -4.62
C VAL A 172 14.75 -1.17 -5.89
N ASP A 173 14.85 -2.50 -5.96
CA ASP A 173 15.27 -3.22 -7.16
C ASP A 173 14.06 -3.80 -7.92
N GLY A 174 12.99 -4.12 -7.22
CA GLY A 174 11.74 -4.55 -7.83
C GLY A 174 10.73 -5.10 -6.86
N ILE A 175 9.54 -5.33 -7.38
CA ILE A 175 8.48 -6.06 -6.71
C ILE A 175 7.92 -7.13 -7.63
N GLN A 176 7.56 -8.27 -7.07
CA GLN A 176 6.96 -9.35 -7.83
C GLN A 176 5.98 -10.18 -7.01
N LYS A 177 5.00 -10.73 -7.69
CA LYS A 177 4.17 -11.80 -7.17
C LYS A 177 5.01 -13.06 -6.97
N VAL A 178 4.88 -13.67 -5.80
CA VAL A 178 5.51 -14.97 -5.48
C VAL A 178 4.52 -16.11 -5.73
N ASP A 179 3.30 -15.97 -5.20
CA ASP A 179 2.22 -16.95 -5.35
C ASP A 179 0.85 -16.24 -5.38
N SER A 180 -0.23 -16.99 -5.11
CA SER A 180 -1.60 -16.45 -5.15
C SER A 180 -1.91 -15.40 -4.09
N ASN A 181 -1.09 -15.29 -3.04
CA ASN A 181 -1.36 -14.42 -1.90
C ASN A 181 -0.12 -13.66 -1.40
N THR A 182 1.01 -13.78 -2.07
CA THR A 182 2.30 -13.28 -1.59
C THR A 182 2.97 -12.39 -2.62
N VAL A 183 3.50 -11.25 -2.16
CA VAL A 183 4.40 -10.38 -2.93
C VAL A 183 5.75 -10.27 -2.24
N LEU A 184 6.81 -10.15 -3.04
CA LEU A 184 8.17 -9.87 -2.60
C LEU A 184 8.58 -8.50 -3.11
N LEU A 185 8.92 -7.60 -2.20
CA LEU A 185 9.65 -6.37 -2.48
C LEU A 185 11.14 -6.62 -2.22
N HIS A 186 11.97 -6.43 -3.24
CA HIS A 186 13.42 -6.55 -3.14
C HIS A 186 14.10 -5.18 -3.16
N LEU A 187 15.00 -4.96 -2.20
CA LEU A 187 15.83 -3.78 -2.10
C LEU A 187 17.25 -4.10 -2.54
N ASN A 188 17.93 -3.15 -3.19
CA ASN A 188 19.33 -3.31 -3.57
C ASN A 188 20.32 -2.88 -2.45
N ARG A 189 19.81 -2.31 -1.38
CA ARG A 189 20.53 -1.99 -0.12
C ARG A 189 19.55 -1.88 1.04
N PRO A 190 19.98 -2.19 2.28
CA PRO A 190 19.09 -2.14 3.44
C PRO A 190 18.56 -0.72 3.71
N VAL A 191 17.26 -0.62 4.00
CA VAL A 191 16.58 0.60 4.44
C VAL A 191 15.75 0.22 5.66
N PRO A 192 16.25 0.46 6.90
CA PRO A 192 15.59 -0.01 8.12
C PRO A 192 14.15 0.49 8.29
N GLU A 193 13.83 1.68 7.77
CA GLU A 193 12.52 2.32 7.88
C GLU A 193 11.53 1.89 6.78
N THR A 194 11.86 0.89 5.95
CA THR A 194 11.04 0.47 4.79
C THR A 194 9.58 0.28 5.14
N LEU A 195 9.25 -0.40 6.25
CA LEU A 195 7.84 -0.60 6.64
C LEU A 195 7.15 0.72 6.99
N THR A 196 7.84 1.62 7.69
CA THR A 196 7.31 2.96 8.00
C THR A 196 7.09 3.78 6.74
N TYR A 197 8.02 3.68 5.78
CA TYR A 197 7.90 4.34 4.49
C TYR A 197 6.73 3.81 3.68
N LEU A 198 6.51 2.49 3.66
CA LEU A 198 5.39 1.87 2.95
C LEU A 198 4.01 2.22 3.55
N ALA A 199 3.97 2.70 4.79
CA ALA A 199 2.76 3.22 5.40
C ALA A 199 2.43 4.68 5.00
N ASN A 200 3.27 5.32 4.15
CA ASN A 200 2.95 6.64 3.60
C ASN A 200 1.71 6.53 2.71
N PRO A 201 0.72 7.43 2.86
CA PRO A 201 -0.49 7.43 2.03
C PRO A 201 -0.24 7.42 0.52
N ALA A 202 0.89 7.96 0.06
CA ALA A 202 1.31 7.90 -1.35
C ALA A 202 1.46 6.47 -1.88
N PHE A 203 1.67 5.49 -1.00
CA PHE A 203 1.83 4.06 -1.36
C PHE A 203 0.59 3.22 -1.03
N ALA A 204 -0.56 3.86 -1.01
CA ALA A 204 -1.83 3.16 -0.92
C ALA A 204 -2.12 2.35 -2.19
N ILE A 205 -2.75 1.20 -2.04
CA ILE A 205 -3.07 0.30 -3.15
C ILE A 205 -4.38 0.73 -3.81
N LEU A 206 -4.29 1.15 -5.05
CA LEU A 206 -5.40 1.57 -5.89
C LEU A 206 -5.78 0.46 -6.88
N ASN A 207 -7.02 0.48 -7.34
CA ASN A 207 -7.49 -0.40 -8.41
C ASN A 207 -6.84 -0.02 -9.75
N THR A 208 -5.83 -0.79 -10.18
CA THR A 208 -5.05 -0.51 -11.38
C THR A 208 -5.87 -0.65 -12.66
N THR A 209 -6.95 -1.44 -12.67
CA THR A 209 -7.90 -1.51 -13.78
C THR A 209 -8.62 -0.17 -13.96
N ALA A 210 -9.05 0.46 -12.87
CA ALA A 210 -9.69 1.78 -12.91
C ALA A 210 -8.70 2.87 -13.36
N ILE A 211 -7.43 2.81 -12.89
CA ILE A 211 -6.36 3.71 -13.34
C ILE A 211 -6.14 3.58 -14.85
N ALA A 212 -6.11 2.36 -15.37
CA ALA A 212 -5.94 2.11 -16.81
C ALA A 212 -7.06 2.71 -17.65
N ALA A 213 -8.29 2.76 -17.12
CA ALA A 213 -9.44 3.38 -17.78
C ALA A 213 -9.34 4.92 -17.90
N GLY A 214 -8.46 5.58 -17.13
CA GLY A 214 -8.03 6.96 -17.37
C GLY A 214 -8.80 8.07 -16.68
N ASN A 215 -9.87 7.79 -15.94
CA ASN A 215 -10.74 8.77 -15.29
C ASN A 215 -10.95 8.51 -13.78
N TYR A 216 -9.99 7.90 -13.14
CA TYR A 216 -10.08 7.36 -11.78
C TYR A 216 -10.20 8.41 -10.65
N TRP A 217 -9.79 9.64 -10.88
CA TRP A 217 -9.60 10.67 -9.84
C TRP A 217 -10.46 11.92 -10.00
N THR A 218 -11.44 11.89 -10.89
CA THR A 218 -12.37 13.01 -11.10
C THR A 218 -13.72 12.73 -10.45
N LYS A 219 -14.54 13.80 -10.24
CA LYS A 219 -15.88 13.64 -9.67
C LYS A 219 -16.84 12.79 -10.52
N GLU A 220 -16.52 12.63 -11.80
CA GLU A 220 -17.27 11.80 -12.74
C GLU A 220 -16.85 10.33 -12.72
N SER A 221 -15.80 9.99 -11.96
CA SER A 221 -15.25 8.63 -11.89
C SER A 221 -15.93 7.81 -10.81
N GLU A 222 -16.12 6.53 -11.07
CA GLU A 222 -16.41 5.55 -10.02
C GLU A 222 -15.10 5.24 -9.29
N ILE A 223 -15.00 5.76 -8.05
CA ILE A 223 -13.82 5.56 -7.21
C ILE A 223 -13.93 4.24 -6.47
N SER A 224 -13.07 3.30 -6.82
CA SER A 224 -12.96 1.98 -6.19
C SER A 224 -12.00 2.05 -5.02
N SER A 225 -12.53 2.03 -3.80
CA SER A 225 -11.78 2.24 -2.57
C SER A 225 -11.23 0.94 -1.99
N SER A 226 -9.98 0.94 -1.51
CA SER A 226 -9.40 -0.16 -0.71
C SER A 226 -9.53 0.07 0.80
N GLY A 227 -9.87 1.29 1.21
CA GLY A 227 -9.97 1.73 2.61
C GLY A 227 -11.38 1.68 3.19
N PRO A 228 -11.55 2.23 4.42
CA PRO A 228 -12.77 2.12 5.21
C PRO A 228 -13.95 2.95 4.71
N TYR A 229 -13.74 3.86 3.74
CA TYR A 229 -14.80 4.73 3.21
C TYR A 229 -14.88 4.66 1.68
N ILE A 230 -16.06 5.02 1.17
CA ILE A 230 -16.35 5.22 -0.25
C ILE A 230 -16.88 6.62 -0.49
N VAL A 231 -16.70 7.17 -1.68
CA VAL A 231 -17.37 8.41 -2.08
C VAL A 231 -18.85 8.13 -2.33
N SER A 232 -19.73 8.78 -1.56
CA SER A 232 -21.17 8.66 -1.75
C SER A 232 -21.75 9.86 -2.50
N THR A 233 -21.17 11.06 -2.31
CA THR A 233 -21.55 12.27 -3.03
C THR A 233 -20.34 13.13 -3.27
N TRP A 234 -20.19 13.63 -4.49
CA TRP A 234 -19.20 14.63 -4.87
C TRP A 234 -19.85 15.62 -5.85
N ASP A 235 -20.32 16.73 -5.34
CA ASP A 235 -21.09 17.72 -6.11
C ASP A 235 -20.64 19.17 -5.80
N ASP A 236 -21.42 20.14 -6.26
CA ASP A 236 -21.13 21.57 -6.04
C ASP A 236 -21.30 22.02 -4.57
N ASN A 237 -21.91 21.21 -3.71
CA ASN A 237 -22.15 21.52 -2.30
C ASN A 237 -21.07 20.94 -1.38
N GLY A 238 -20.35 19.90 -1.84
CA GLY A 238 -19.33 19.25 -1.03
C GLY A 238 -19.01 17.83 -1.45
N LEU A 239 -18.32 17.14 -0.55
CA LEU A 239 -17.96 15.73 -0.63
C LEU A 239 -18.54 15.00 0.58
N ALA A 240 -19.20 13.87 0.35
CA ALA A 240 -19.61 12.96 1.40
C ALA A 240 -18.97 11.58 1.18
N LEU A 241 -18.53 10.99 2.28
CA LEU A 241 -17.98 9.64 2.32
C LEU A 241 -18.86 8.78 3.20
N ASP A 242 -19.27 7.62 2.72
CA ASP A 242 -20.00 6.62 3.49
C ASP A 242 -19.07 5.45 3.86
N PRO A 243 -19.38 4.69 4.93
CA PRO A 243 -18.64 3.49 5.27
C PRO A 243 -18.59 2.50 4.12
N ASN A 244 -17.42 1.94 3.84
CA ASN A 244 -17.23 0.91 2.82
C ASN A 244 -17.72 -0.45 3.35
N PRO A 245 -18.82 -1.03 2.84
CA PRO A 245 -19.35 -2.30 3.32
C PRO A 245 -18.46 -3.50 3.00
N ASN A 246 -17.53 -3.35 2.05
CA ASN A 246 -16.58 -4.39 1.64
C ASN A 246 -15.20 -4.26 2.32
N TYR A 247 -15.06 -3.28 3.26
CA TYR A 247 -13.81 -3.11 3.95
C TYR A 247 -13.50 -4.31 4.85
N TRP A 248 -12.30 -4.85 4.75
CA TRP A 248 -11.85 -6.03 5.48
C TRP A 248 -11.71 -5.81 7.00
N GLY A 249 -11.46 -4.57 7.42
CA GLY A 249 -11.26 -4.21 8.82
C GLY A 249 -12.56 -3.78 9.51
N LYS A 250 -12.42 -3.03 10.59
CA LYS A 250 -13.59 -2.49 11.30
C LYS A 250 -14.26 -1.40 10.46
N ILE A 251 -15.47 -1.68 10.00
CA ILE A 251 -16.28 -0.73 9.24
C ILE A 251 -16.70 0.42 10.17
N PRO A 252 -16.49 1.70 9.79
CA PRO A 252 -16.98 2.86 10.51
C PRO A 252 -18.52 2.84 10.64
N THR A 253 -19.06 3.47 11.69
CA THR A 253 -20.52 3.56 11.89
C THR A 253 -21.13 4.77 11.20
N ASP A 254 -20.34 5.83 11.01
CA ASP A 254 -20.80 7.13 10.53
C ASP A 254 -20.05 7.54 9.27
N GLY A 255 -20.77 8.21 8.37
CA GLY A 255 -20.18 8.85 7.19
C GLY A 255 -19.47 10.17 7.56
N LEU A 256 -18.68 10.67 6.64
CA LEU A 256 -17.97 11.94 6.75
C LEU A 256 -18.52 12.94 5.75
N LYS A 257 -18.52 14.23 6.11
CA LYS A 257 -18.94 15.33 5.22
C LYS A 257 -17.90 16.43 5.20
N PHE A 258 -17.67 16.93 4.01
CA PHE A 258 -16.74 18.04 3.73
C PHE A 258 -17.46 19.10 2.90
N THR A 259 -17.19 20.35 3.17
CA THR A 259 -17.70 21.50 2.38
C THR A 259 -16.56 22.13 1.61
N TRP A 260 -16.86 22.76 0.49
CA TRP A 260 -15.86 23.53 -0.25
C TRP A 260 -15.53 24.85 0.45
N ARG A 261 -14.25 25.25 0.43
CA ARG A 261 -13.78 26.56 0.88
C ARG A 261 -13.48 27.50 -0.29
#